data_8705d1391012fce9ceb5998c2eccdc41
#
_entry.id   8705d1391012fce9ceb5998c2eccdc41
#
_cell.length_a   1.000
_cell.length_b   1.000
_cell.length_c   1.000
_cell.angle_alpha   90.00
_cell.angle_beta   90.00
_cell.angle_gamma   90.00
#
_symmetry.space_group_name_H-M   'P 1'
#
loop_
_entity.id
_entity.type
_entity.pdbx_description
1 polymer ?
#
loop_
_entity_poly.entity_id
_entity_poly.type
_entity_poly.pdbx_seq_one_letter_code
_entity_poly.pdbx_strand_id
1 'polypeptide(L)'
;ENRNFRECFALQRAIRHNGANAEVWGLNHDNYSEEPDWQSYDLIINLENYDETGWVPSLSKVQTKKFLWSIDAHCRGIDVYTQTANEGNYDLILEATPEFLTENSIWFPNCYEDVLIKPLDIDPIHDVGFCGNVVNRGQILQTVAQNFNFKFDNFVIGDAMVEAVNSYKIHFNANISLDINYGNFETMGCETLLLTSYNKHYEKLGLKDGENCLVYSSIEELIEKGNMALGDKELRNRIAKNGYDIVKEKHTFKQRAKTVLDILNGIYDEQSI
;
A
#
# COMPACT_ATOMS: atom_id res chain seq x y z
N GLU A 1 11.50 13.26 9.40
CA GLU A 1 12.36 13.14 8.22
C GLU A 1 11.72 12.32 7.09
N ASN A 2 10.90 11.30 7.39
CA ASN A 2 10.25 10.46 6.37
C ASN A 2 8.77 10.79 6.12
N ARG A 3 8.30 11.98 6.46
CA ARG A 3 6.91 12.40 6.26
C ARG A 3 6.43 12.27 4.81
N ASN A 4 7.32 12.53 3.85
CA ASN A 4 6.99 12.49 2.42
C ASN A 4 6.54 11.12 1.92
N PHE A 5 6.91 10.04 2.60
CA PHE A 5 6.51 8.66 2.27
C PHE A 5 5.17 8.25 2.89
N ARG A 6 4.59 9.07 3.79
CA ARG A 6 3.29 8.75 4.38
C ARG A 6 2.18 8.87 3.35
N GLU A 7 1.19 8.03 3.49
CA GLU A 7 0.05 7.83 2.59
C GLU A 7 -0.70 9.15 2.30
N CYS A 8 -0.92 9.96 3.35
CA CYS A 8 -1.61 11.25 3.20
C CYS A 8 -0.83 12.24 2.32
N PHE A 9 0.50 12.31 2.43
CA PHE A 9 1.32 13.17 1.58
C PHE A 9 1.45 12.64 0.16
N ALA A 10 1.52 11.32 -0.01
CA ALA A 10 1.53 10.68 -1.32
C ALA A 10 0.20 10.95 -2.06
N LEU A 11 -0.94 10.78 -1.38
CA LEU A 11 -2.25 11.10 -1.95
C LEU A 11 -2.39 12.59 -2.24
N GLN A 12 -1.91 13.48 -1.37
CA GLN A 12 -1.89 14.94 -1.62
C GLN A 12 -1.17 15.27 -2.93
N ARG A 13 0.06 14.76 -3.12
CA ARG A 13 0.84 14.99 -4.36
C ARG A 13 0.09 14.47 -5.58
N ALA A 14 -0.50 13.30 -5.45
CA ALA A 14 -1.24 12.65 -6.52
C ALA A 14 -2.52 13.41 -6.90
N ILE A 15 -3.28 13.93 -5.92
CA ILE A 15 -4.46 14.78 -6.17
C ILE A 15 -4.03 16.06 -6.91
N ARG A 16 -2.94 16.69 -6.45
CA ARG A 16 -2.39 17.90 -7.12
C ARG A 16 -1.92 17.60 -8.54
N HIS A 17 -1.29 16.43 -8.75
CA HIS A 17 -0.90 15.99 -10.10
C HIS A 17 -2.12 15.83 -11.02
N ASN A 18 -3.26 15.40 -10.50
CA ASN A 18 -4.53 15.27 -11.24
C ASN A 18 -5.30 16.61 -11.34
N GLY A 19 -4.69 17.74 -10.99
CA GLY A 19 -5.21 19.08 -11.25
C GLY A 19 -6.15 19.65 -10.17
N ALA A 20 -6.30 18.99 -9.02
CA ALA A 20 -7.08 19.47 -7.89
C ALA A 20 -6.17 19.97 -6.75
N ASN A 21 -6.67 20.89 -5.92
CA ASN A 21 -5.95 21.32 -4.73
C ASN A 21 -6.14 20.28 -3.61
N ALA A 22 -5.11 20.08 -2.81
CA ALA A 22 -5.16 19.22 -1.64
C ALA A 22 -4.24 19.72 -0.54
N GLU A 23 -4.69 19.64 0.69
CA GLU A 23 -3.93 19.95 1.89
C GLU A 23 -3.91 18.75 2.82
N VAL A 24 -2.89 18.65 3.64
CA VAL A 24 -2.78 17.64 4.70
C VAL A 24 -2.76 18.37 6.03
N TRP A 25 -3.67 18.00 6.91
CA TRP A 25 -3.75 18.49 8.28
C TRP A 25 -3.72 17.31 9.26
N GLY A 26 -3.07 17.46 10.38
CA GLY A 26 -3.03 16.40 11.38
C GLY A 26 -2.02 16.62 12.50
N LEU A 27 -2.09 15.75 13.49
CA LEU A 27 -1.21 15.78 14.66
C LEU A 27 0.27 15.75 14.22
N ASN A 28 1.08 16.63 14.81
CA ASN A 28 2.49 16.84 14.51
C ASN A 28 2.79 17.40 13.10
N HIS A 29 1.78 17.88 12.36
CA HIS A 29 2.00 18.70 11.18
C HIS A 29 2.13 20.18 11.58
N ASP A 30 2.83 20.96 10.74
CA ASP A 30 3.15 22.35 11.06
C ASP A 30 1.90 23.25 11.17
N ASN A 31 0.82 22.85 10.51
CA ASN A 31 -0.48 23.54 10.51
C ASN A 31 -1.50 22.99 11.54
N TYR A 32 -1.10 22.07 12.41
CA TYR A 32 -2.03 21.43 13.36
C TYR A 32 -2.63 22.41 14.38
N SER A 33 -1.93 23.50 14.70
CA SER A 33 -2.41 24.52 15.64
C SER A 33 -3.63 25.32 15.15
N GLU A 34 -3.89 25.28 13.84
CA GLU A 34 -5.00 25.98 13.20
C GLU A 34 -5.96 24.96 12.63
N GLU A 35 -7.17 24.84 13.22
CA GLU A 35 -8.20 23.97 12.68
C GLU A 35 -8.70 24.52 11.33
N PRO A 36 -8.75 23.68 10.27
CA PRO A 36 -9.23 24.13 8.97
C PRO A 36 -10.70 24.58 9.00
N ASP A 37 -11.07 25.50 8.11
CA ASP A 37 -12.47 25.72 7.79
C ASP A 37 -12.98 24.56 6.93
N TRP A 38 -13.46 23.51 7.61
CA TRP A 38 -13.91 22.26 6.98
C TRP A 38 -15.00 22.47 5.91
N GLN A 39 -15.79 23.52 6.02
CA GLN A 39 -16.87 23.84 5.06
C GLN A 39 -16.34 24.43 3.74
N SER A 40 -15.09 24.87 3.73
CA SER A 40 -14.47 25.45 2.52
C SER A 40 -13.93 24.41 1.54
N TYR A 41 -13.95 23.13 1.90
CA TYR A 41 -13.47 22.03 1.05
C TYR A 41 -14.61 21.30 0.35
N ASP A 42 -14.35 20.75 -0.83
CA ASP A 42 -15.28 19.89 -1.56
C ASP A 42 -15.31 18.46 -1.01
N LEU A 43 -14.19 18.01 -0.42
CA LEU A 43 -14.02 16.68 0.15
C LEU A 43 -13.02 16.69 1.31
N ILE A 44 -13.35 15.95 2.35
CA ILE A 44 -12.43 15.61 3.46
C ILE A 44 -12.18 14.11 3.40
N ILE A 45 -10.90 13.70 3.40
CA ILE A 45 -10.49 12.30 3.52
C ILE A 45 -9.82 12.12 4.86
N ASN A 46 -10.43 11.33 5.74
CA ASN A 46 -9.88 10.99 7.04
C ASN A 46 -9.19 9.63 6.96
N LEU A 47 -7.87 9.61 7.19
CA LEU A 47 -7.05 8.41 7.12
C LEU A 47 -7.05 7.71 8.47
N GLU A 48 -7.52 6.47 8.54
CA GLU A 48 -7.34 5.54 9.66
C GLU A 48 -7.89 6.02 11.04
N ASN A 49 -8.80 6.93 11.12
CA ASN A 49 -9.27 7.57 12.36
C ASN A 49 -9.81 6.58 13.43
N TYR A 50 -8.94 5.75 13.94
CA TYR A 50 -9.18 4.87 15.08
C TYR A 50 -8.42 5.32 16.34
N ASP A 51 -7.85 6.52 16.32
CA ASP A 51 -7.02 7.02 17.41
C ASP A 51 -7.86 7.32 18.65
N GLU A 52 -7.66 6.54 19.69
CA GLU A 52 -8.28 6.71 21.01
C GLU A 52 -7.82 8.01 21.72
N THR A 53 -6.79 8.69 21.21
CA THR A 53 -6.29 9.94 21.81
C THR A 53 -7.18 11.14 21.54
N GLY A 54 -8.14 11.03 20.61
CA GLY A 54 -9.15 12.05 20.34
C GLY A 54 -8.62 13.34 19.73
N TRP A 55 -7.47 13.30 19.06
CA TRP A 55 -6.89 14.48 18.40
C TRP A 55 -7.64 14.92 17.14
N VAL A 56 -8.34 14.01 16.49
CA VAL A 56 -9.18 14.32 15.33
C VAL A 56 -10.48 14.96 15.82
N PRO A 57 -10.83 16.17 15.36
CA PRO A 57 -12.09 16.81 15.76
C PRO A 57 -13.29 16.04 15.20
N SER A 58 -14.41 16.13 15.90
CA SER A 58 -15.66 15.54 15.40
C SER A 58 -16.13 16.24 14.14
N LEU A 59 -16.20 15.51 13.03
CA LEU A 59 -16.71 15.99 11.75
C LEU A 59 -18.19 15.75 11.55
N SER A 60 -18.93 15.27 12.57
CA SER A 60 -20.35 14.90 12.47
C SER A 60 -21.28 16.04 12.05
N LYS A 61 -20.93 17.28 12.35
CA LYS A 61 -21.71 18.49 11.97
C LYS A 61 -21.23 19.15 10.69
N VAL A 62 -20.12 18.69 10.13
CA VAL A 62 -19.56 19.21 8.87
C VAL A 62 -20.36 18.65 7.71
N GLN A 63 -20.85 19.51 6.83
CA GLN A 63 -21.68 19.13 5.68
C GLN A 63 -20.88 18.79 4.42
N THR A 64 -19.59 19.13 4.41
CA THR A 64 -18.66 18.73 3.34
C THR A 64 -18.65 17.21 3.17
N LYS A 65 -18.59 16.74 1.93
CA LYS A 65 -18.45 15.29 1.64
C LYS A 65 -17.24 14.70 2.36
N LYS A 66 -17.39 13.53 2.97
CA LYS A 66 -16.36 12.92 3.81
C LYS A 66 -16.16 11.46 3.44
N PHE A 67 -14.90 11.07 3.20
CA PHE A 67 -14.50 9.69 3.05
C PHE A 67 -13.62 9.26 4.22
N LEU A 68 -13.85 8.05 4.71
CA LEU A 68 -12.98 7.40 5.68
C LEU A 68 -12.07 6.41 4.94
N TRP A 69 -10.76 6.59 5.02
CA TRP A 69 -9.81 5.69 4.39
C TRP A 69 -9.35 4.64 5.40
N SER A 70 -9.79 3.40 5.19
CA SER A 70 -9.50 2.22 6.00
C SER A 70 -8.39 1.40 5.34
N ILE A 71 -7.26 1.27 6.01
CA ILE A 71 -6.11 0.47 5.56
C ILE A 71 -5.99 -0.80 6.38
N ASP A 72 -6.17 -0.70 7.70
CA ASP A 72 -5.85 -1.74 8.68
C ASP A 72 -7.07 -2.50 9.22
N ALA A 73 -8.20 -2.55 8.49
CA ALA A 73 -9.39 -3.31 8.92
C ALA A 73 -9.07 -4.81 9.17
N HIS A 74 -8.10 -5.38 8.47
CA HIS A 74 -7.62 -6.75 8.67
C HIS A 74 -6.97 -7.00 10.04
N CYS A 75 -6.49 -5.94 10.71
CA CYS A 75 -5.91 -5.99 12.05
C CYS A 75 -6.87 -5.55 13.15
N ARG A 76 -7.77 -4.61 12.84
CA ARG A 76 -8.61 -3.91 13.82
C ARG A 76 -10.07 -4.34 13.82
N GLY A 77 -10.52 -4.94 12.72
CA GLY A 77 -11.92 -5.25 12.45
C GLY A 77 -12.66 -4.09 11.80
N ILE A 78 -13.56 -4.43 10.88
CA ILE A 78 -14.35 -3.43 10.12
C ILE A 78 -15.30 -2.63 11.01
N ASP A 79 -15.73 -3.19 12.15
CA ASP A 79 -16.66 -2.53 13.07
C ASP A 79 -16.14 -1.18 13.58
N VAL A 80 -14.81 -1.05 13.78
CA VAL A 80 -14.17 0.21 14.18
C VAL A 80 -14.40 1.29 13.12
N TYR A 81 -14.24 0.95 11.86
CA TYR A 81 -14.39 1.89 10.74
C TYR A 81 -15.85 2.21 10.47
N THR A 82 -16.73 1.22 10.52
CA THR A 82 -18.19 1.44 10.35
C THR A 82 -18.78 2.28 11.47
N GLN A 83 -18.34 2.07 12.71
CA GLN A 83 -18.75 2.91 13.84
C GLN A 83 -18.24 4.35 13.64
N THR A 84 -16.95 4.54 13.33
CA THR A 84 -16.36 5.86 13.06
C THR A 84 -17.09 6.57 11.91
N ALA A 85 -17.40 5.84 10.84
CA ALA A 85 -18.11 6.39 9.69
C ALA A 85 -19.53 6.85 10.07
N ASN A 86 -20.26 6.06 10.85
CA ASN A 86 -21.60 6.41 11.31
C ASN A 86 -21.59 7.62 12.27
N GLU A 87 -20.70 7.63 13.26
CA GLU A 87 -20.59 8.71 14.24
C GLU A 87 -20.15 10.04 13.60
N GLY A 88 -19.27 9.98 12.60
CA GLY A 88 -18.78 11.14 11.85
C GLY A 88 -19.65 11.55 10.66
N ASN A 89 -20.72 10.80 10.33
CA ASN A 89 -21.53 10.96 9.12
C ASN A 89 -20.67 10.97 7.85
N TYR A 90 -19.80 9.94 7.69
CA TYR A 90 -18.99 9.77 6.49
C TYR A 90 -19.85 9.20 5.36
N ASP A 91 -19.64 9.71 4.13
CA ASP A 91 -20.41 9.32 2.95
C ASP A 91 -19.93 8.01 2.35
N LEU A 92 -18.64 7.66 2.56
CA LEU A 92 -18.02 6.48 1.96
C LEU A 92 -16.82 6.00 2.80
N ILE A 93 -16.62 4.69 2.81
CA ILE A 93 -15.38 4.07 3.30
C ILE A 93 -14.56 3.60 2.09
N LEU A 94 -13.31 4.08 2.00
CA LEU A 94 -12.31 3.60 1.06
C LEU A 94 -11.56 2.44 1.74
N GLU A 95 -11.93 1.19 1.42
CA GLU A 95 -11.46 -0.01 2.12
C GLU A 95 -10.36 -0.73 1.33
N ALA A 96 -9.19 -0.93 1.96
CA ALA A 96 -8.06 -1.57 1.30
C ALA A 96 -8.20 -3.09 1.12
N THR A 97 -8.98 -3.75 1.98
CA THR A 97 -9.11 -5.22 2.03
C THR A 97 -10.52 -5.67 1.61
N PRO A 98 -10.69 -6.34 0.46
CA PRO A 98 -12.01 -6.65 -0.10
C PRO A 98 -12.94 -7.46 0.80
N GLU A 99 -12.40 -8.24 1.73
CA GLU A 99 -13.18 -9.02 2.70
C GLU A 99 -13.93 -8.17 3.72
N PHE A 100 -13.56 -6.91 3.85
CA PHE A 100 -14.16 -5.97 4.79
C PHE A 100 -15.06 -4.94 4.12
N LEU A 101 -15.40 -5.13 2.84
CA LEU A 101 -16.35 -4.27 2.14
C LEU A 101 -17.73 -4.35 2.79
N THR A 102 -18.35 -3.19 2.96
CA THR A 102 -19.70 -2.98 3.47
C THR A 102 -20.56 -2.31 2.42
N GLU A 103 -21.85 -2.11 2.68
CA GLU A 103 -22.79 -1.43 1.76
C GLU A 103 -22.32 -0.02 1.38
N ASN A 104 -21.66 0.69 2.32
CA ASN A 104 -21.15 2.05 2.12
C ASN A 104 -19.63 2.10 1.91
N SER A 105 -19.04 1.09 1.31
CA SER A 105 -17.60 1.06 1.01
C SER A 105 -17.32 0.65 -0.43
N ILE A 106 -16.15 1.05 -0.90
CA ILE A 106 -15.57 0.57 -2.16
C ILE A 106 -14.21 -0.04 -1.89
N TRP A 107 -13.79 -0.97 -2.73
CA TRP A 107 -12.44 -1.46 -2.71
C TRP A 107 -11.46 -0.38 -3.16
N PHE A 108 -10.55 0.00 -2.28
CA PHE A 108 -9.52 1.00 -2.52
C PHE A 108 -8.15 0.40 -2.17
N PRO A 109 -7.61 -0.47 -3.03
CA PRO A 109 -6.41 -1.24 -2.72
C PRO A 109 -5.20 -0.35 -2.48
N ASN A 110 -4.27 -0.84 -1.64
CA ASN A 110 -2.97 -0.23 -1.46
C ASN A 110 -2.26 -0.04 -2.81
N CYS A 111 -1.28 0.83 -2.84
CA CYS A 111 -0.53 1.21 -4.03
C CYS A 111 0.85 1.72 -3.63
N TYR A 112 1.63 2.27 -4.54
CA TYR A 112 2.92 2.86 -4.20
C TYR A 112 3.07 4.29 -4.73
N GLU A 113 4.03 5.02 -4.16
CA GLU A 113 4.38 6.39 -4.54
C GLU A 113 5.45 6.38 -5.64
N ASP A 114 5.03 6.54 -6.89
CA ASP A 114 5.89 6.41 -8.07
C ASP A 114 6.91 7.55 -8.28
N VAL A 115 6.85 8.59 -7.47
CA VAL A 115 7.84 9.69 -7.48
C VAL A 115 9.05 9.35 -6.61
N LEU A 116 8.79 8.76 -5.44
CA LEU A 116 9.80 8.48 -4.43
C LEU A 116 10.32 7.04 -4.52
N ILE A 117 9.45 6.09 -4.83
CA ILE A 117 9.76 4.66 -4.93
C ILE A 117 9.96 4.30 -6.40
N LYS A 118 11.18 3.91 -6.75
CA LYS A 118 11.58 3.69 -8.15
C LYS A 118 12.79 2.79 -8.25
N PRO A 119 13.04 2.20 -9.42
CA PRO A 119 14.30 1.52 -9.69
C PRO A 119 15.48 2.48 -9.53
N LEU A 120 16.56 2.00 -8.91
CA LEU A 120 17.84 2.67 -8.78
C LEU A 120 18.87 1.99 -9.69
N ASP A 121 19.83 2.77 -10.17
CA ASP A 121 20.95 2.24 -10.98
C ASP A 121 22.03 1.64 -10.08
N ILE A 122 21.67 0.53 -9.42
CA ILE A 122 22.56 -0.24 -8.55
C ILE A 122 22.43 -1.74 -8.84
N ASP A 123 23.54 -2.47 -8.75
CA ASP A 123 23.49 -3.94 -8.83
C ASP A 123 22.98 -4.54 -7.51
N PRO A 124 21.98 -5.45 -7.55
CA PRO A 124 21.52 -6.16 -6.35
C PRO A 124 22.61 -7.06 -5.80
N ILE A 125 22.96 -6.88 -4.52
CA ILE A 125 24.05 -7.59 -3.83
C ILE A 125 23.55 -8.69 -2.88
N HIS A 126 22.28 -8.68 -2.50
CA HIS A 126 21.68 -9.67 -1.61
C HIS A 126 20.77 -10.61 -2.39
N ASP A 127 20.81 -11.92 -2.09
CA ASP A 127 20.02 -12.91 -2.80
C ASP A 127 18.53 -12.76 -2.51
N VAL A 128 18.16 -12.83 -1.23
CA VAL A 128 16.78 -12.60 -0.77
C VAL A 128 16.82 -11.58 0.34
N GLY A 129 15.94 -10.59 0.29
CA GLY A 129 15.81 -9.60 1.34
C GLY A 129 14.39 -9.48 1.86
N PHE A 130 14.25 -8.95 3.07
CA PHE A 130 12.99 -8.51 3.66
C PHE A 130 13.18 -7.12 4.23
N CYS A 131 12.30 -6.19 3.83
CA CYS A 131 12.23 -4.85 4.39
C CYS A 131 10.81 -4.60 4.91
N GLY A 132 10.64 -4.47 6.22
CA GLY A 132 9.32 -4.26 6.80
C GLY A 132 9.23 -4.57 8.29
N ASN A 133 8.02 -4.62 8.81
CA ASN A 133 7.74 -4.96 10.20
C ASN A 133 7.67 -6.49 10.38
N VAL A 134 8.32 -7.01 11.43
CA VAL A 134 8.36 -8.45 11.75
C VAL A 134 7.09 -9.00 12.40
N VAL A 135 6.20 -8.13 12.86
CA VAL A 135 4.99 -8.56 13.59
C VAL A 135 4.23 -9.62 12.79
N ASN A 136 3.95 -10.74 13.44
CA ASN A 136 3.30 -11.93 12.87
C ASN A 136 4.05 -12.61 11.72
N ARG A 137 5.33 -12.26 11.44
CA ARG A 137 6.15 -12.85 10.36
C ARG A 137 7.36 -13.62 10.85
N GLY A 138 7.63 -13.66 12.17
CA GLY A 138 8.87 -14.21 12.71
C GLY A 138 9.18 -15.63 12.26
N GLN A 139 8.20 -16.54 12.25
CA GLN A 139 8.40 -17.94 11.88
C GLN A 139 8.75 -18.09 10.39
N ILE A 140 8.04 -17.42 9.50
CA ILE A 140 8.31 -17.51 8.05
C ILE A 140 9.66 -16.85 7.70
N LEU A 141 10.00 -15.73 8.34
CA LEU A 141 11.29 -15.07 8.16
C LEU A 141 12.47 -15.97 8.61
N GLN A 142 12.29 -16.71 9.70
CA GLN A 142 13.28 -17.70 10.13
C GLN A 142 13.44 -18.81 9.08
N THR A 143 12.35 -19.29 8.49
CA THR A 143 12.40 -20.29 7.41
C THR A 143 13.15 -19.75 6.19
N VAL A 144 12.89 -18.51 5.78
CA VAL A 144 13.60 -17.86 4.67
C VAL A 144 15.11 -17.77 4.98
N ALA A 145 15.47 -17.32 6.18
CA ALA A 145 16.86 -17.19 6.60
C ALA A 145 17.62 -18.53 6.67
N GLN A 146 16.92 -19.66 6.89
CA GLN A 146 17.52 -20.99 6.89
C GLN A 146 17.79 -21.56 5.49
N ASN A 147 17.06 -21.05 4.47
CA ASN A 147 17.10 -21.59 3.11
C ASN A 147 17.82 -20.68 2.10
N PHE A 148 18.02 -19.40 2.42
CA PHE A 148 18.62 -18.42 1.52
C PHE A 148 19.70 -17.60 2.21
N ASN A 149 20.63 -17.03 1.44
CA ASN A 149 21.47 -15.93 1.88
C ASN A 149 20.57 -14.68 2.05
N PHE A 150 20.11 -14.47 3.28
CA PHE A 150 19.01 -13.59 3.62
C PHE A 150 19.47 -12.29 4.28
N LYS A 151 19.05 -11.17 3.72
CA LYS A 151 19.21 -9.83 4.29
C LYS A 151 17.91 -9.40 5.00
N PHE A 152 18.04 -8.98 6.24
CA PHE A 152 16.93 -8.56 7.07
C PHE A 152 17.04 -7.08 7.44
N ASP A 153 16.08 -6.26 6.96
CA ASP A 153 15.99 -4.84 7.21
C ASP A 153 14.65 -4.52 7.91
N ASN A 154 14.72 -4.39 9.26
CA ASN A 154 13.55 -4.17 10.10
C ASN A 154 13.31 -2.67 10.33
N PHE A 155 12.06 -2.21 10.14
CA PHE A 155 11.67 -0.82 10.33
C PHE A 155 12.46 0.20 9.50
N VAL A 156 12.99 -0.21 8.36
CA VAL A 156 13.61 0.72 7.41
C VAL A 156 12.50 1.36 6.57
N ILE A 157 12.51 2.68 6.48
CA ILE A 157 11.49 3.47 5.78
C ILE A 157 12.14 4.58 4.93
N GLY A 158 11.39 5.16 4.02
CA GLY A 158 11.84 6.27 3.22
C GLY A 158 12.90 5.87 2.19
N ASP A 159 13.85 6.76 1.92
CA ASP A 159 14.92 6.52 0.93
C ASP A 159 15.73 5.25 1.26
N ALA A 160 15.99 5.00 2.55
CA ALA A 160 16.70 3.81 2.99
C ALA A 160 15.92 2.51 2.67
N MET A 161 14.57 2.54 2.70
CA MET A 161 13.74 1.42 2.26
C MET A 161 13.88 1.21 0.75
N VAL A 162 13.86 2.28 -0.04
CA VAL A 162 14.04 2.20 -1.50
C VAL A 162 15.42 1.62 -1.84
N GLU A 163 16.48 2.08 -1.18
CA GLU A 163 17.83 1.53 -1.34
C GLU A 163 17.90 0.05 -0.95
N ALA A 164 17.32 -0.31 0.21
CA ALA A 164 17.29 -1.69 0.68
C ALA A 164 16.61 -2.62 -0.34
N VAL A 165 15.38 -2.27 -0.77
CA VAL A 165 14.61 -3.10 -1.72
C VAL A 165 15.32 -3.23 -3.06
N ASN A 166 15.93 -2.16 -3.59
CA ASN A 166 16.74 -2.21 -4.82
C ASN A 166 18.02 -3.06 -4.68
N SER A 167 18.52 -3.24 -3.45
CA SER A 167 19.71 -4.06 -3.19
C SER A 167 19.47 -5.58 -3.20
N TYR A 168 18.22 -6.01 -3.25
CA TYR A 168 17.82 -7.42 -3.25
C TYR A 168 17.60 -7.95 -4.67
N LYS A 169 18.03 -9.18 -4.94
CA LYS A 169 17.62 -9.90 -6.15
C LYS A 169 16.15 -10.31 -6.10
N ILE A 170 15.69 -10.70 -4.90
CA ILE A 170 14.32 -11.08 -4.59
C ILE A 170 13.92 -10.40 -3.28
N HIS A 171 12.84 -9.66 -3.28
CA HIS A 171 12.23 -9.20 -2.04
C HIS A 171 11.16 -10.20 -1.62
N PHE A 172 11.37 -10.82 -0.47
CA PHE A 172 10.40 -11.69 0.18
C PHE A 172 9.35 -10.84 0.89
N ASN A 173 8.08 -11.08 0.63
CA ASN A 173 6.98 -10.49 1.36
C ASN A 173 6.02 -11.57 1.87
N ALA A 174 5.46 -11.35 3.05
CA ALA A 174 4.38 -12.14 3.60
C ALA A 174 3.25 -11.20 3.99
N ASN A 175 2.09 -11.36 3.39
CA ASN A 175 0.89 -10.63 3.80
C ASN A 175 0.49 -11.02 5.22
N ILE A 176 -0.05 -10.07 5.98
CA ILE A 176 -0.62 -10.33 7.29
C ILE A 176 -2.10 -10.61 7.08
N SER A 177 -2.54 -11.83 7.42
CA SER A 177 -3.95 -12.21 7.21
C SER A 177 -4.38 -12.07 5.73
N LEU A 178 -5.43 -11.34 5.45
CA LEU A 178 -6.06 -11.19 4.14
C LEU A 178 -5.60 -9.94 3.38
N ASP A 179 -4.75 -9.10 3.97
CA ASP A 179 -4.33 -7.86 3.35
C ASP A 179 -3.42 -8.09 2.12
N ILE A 180 -3.40 -7.11 1.23
CA ILE A 180 -2.37 -6.95 0.20
C ILE A 180 -1.64 -5.67 0.57
N ASN A 181 -0.57 -5.82 1.36
CA ASN A 181 0.14 -4.70 1.96
C ASN A 181 0.95 -3.88 0.94
N TYR A 182 1.37 -2.69 1.35
CA TYR A 182 2.18 -1.78 0.54
C TYR A 182 3.45 -2.42 -0.02
N GLY A 183 4.10 -3.30 0.76
CA GLY A 183 5.33 -3.98 0.36
C GLY A 183 5.22 -4.77 -0.95
N ASN A 184 4.03 -5.25 -1.33
CA ASN A 184 3.83 -5.87 -2.65
C ASN A 184 4.05 -4.83 -3.77
N PHE A 185 3.45 -3.67 -3.67
CA PHE A 185 3.50 -2.62 -4.69
C PHE A 185 4.83 -1.87 -4.68
N GLU A 186 5.38 -1.58 -3.50
CA GLU A 186 6.67 -0.91 -3.33
C GLU A 186 7.81 -1.75 -3.90
N THR A 187 7.79 -3.07 -3.67
CA THR A 187 8.76 -4.00 -4.25
C THR A 187 8.77 -3.94 -5.77
N MET A 188 7.58 -4.09 -6.37
CA MET A 188 7.43 -4.02 -7.82
C MET A 188 7.73 -2.61 -8.35
N GLY A 189 7.41 -1.56 -7.58
CA GLY A 189 7.76 -0.17 -7.89
C GLY A 189 9.27 0.08 -7.96
N CYS A 190 10.08 -0.70 -7.23
CA CYS A 190 11.54 -0.71 -7.32
C CYS A 190 12.09 -1.60 -8.46
N GLU A 191 11.23 -2.23 -9.28
CA GLU A 191 11.62 -3.25 -10.29
C GLU A 191 12.41 -4.41 -9.66
N THR A 192 12.16 -4.72 -8.39
CA THR A 192 12.70 -5.88 -7.68
C THR A 192 11.71 -7.04 -7.77
N LEU A 193 12.21 -8.29 -7.94
CA LEU A 193 11.32 -9.45 -8.00
C LEU A 193 10.61 -9.65 -6.67
N LEU A 194 9.29 -9.62 -6.71
CA LEU A 194 8.42 -9.92 -5.58
C LEU A 194 8.21 -11.44 -5.46
N LEU A 195 8.54 -12.00 -4.27
CA LEU A 195 8.14 -13.35 -3.84
C LEU A 195 7.21 -13.21 -2.65
N THR A 196 5.91 -13.49 -2.82
CA THR A 196 4.88 -13.16 -1.84
C THR A 196 3.94 -14.33 -1.55
N SER A 197 3.31 -14.32 -0.39
CA SER A 197 2.28 -15.30 -0.02
C SER A 197 1.03 -15.14 -0.86
N TYR A 198 0.33 -16.26 -1.12
CA TYR A 198 -0.92 -16.28 -1.90
C TYR A 198 -1.98 -15.33 -1.32
N ASN A 199 -2.67 -14.64 -2.23
CA ASN A 199 -3.90 -13.92 -1.95
C ASN A 199 -4.87 -14.07 -3.13
N LYS A 200 -6.12 -14.43 -2.86
CA LYS A 200 -7.14 -14.71 -3.89
C LYS A 200 -7.54 -13.51 -4.75
N HIS A 201 -7.17 -12.29 -4.33
CA HIS A 201 -7.50 -11.06 -5.05
C HIS A 201 -6.40 -10.56 -5.99
N TYR A 202 -5.26 -11.25 -6.04
CA TYR A 202 -4.15 -10.83 -6.92
C TYR A 202 -4.56 -10.71 -8.38
N GLU A 203 -5.35 -11.67 -8.89
CA GLU A 203 -5.79 -11.63 -10.30
C GLU A 203 -6.60 -10.37 -10.64
N LYS A 204 -7.44 -9.88 -9.69
CA LYS A 204 -8.20 -8.64 -9.88
C LYS A 204 -7.29 -7.41 -9.97
N LEU A 205 -6.13 -7.46 -9.32
CA LEU A 205 -5.09 -6.42 -9.39
C LEU A 205 -4.13 -6.65 -10.57
N GLY A 206 -4.35 -7.67 -11.40
CA GLY A 206 -3.47 -8.02 -12.50
C GLY A 206 -2.15 -8.66 -12.07
N LEU A 207 -2.03 -9.07 -10.79
CA LEU A 207 -0.86 -9.78 -10.28
C LEU A 207 -0.98 -11.28 -10.55
N LYS A 208 -0.01 -11.83 -11.28
CA LYS A 208 -0.05 -13.20 -11.76
C LYS A 208 1.26 -13.93 -11.49
N ASP A 209 1.15 -15.09 -10.85
CA ASP A 209 2.28 -15.96 -10.53
C ASP A 209 3.06 -16.38 -11.77
N GLY A 210 4.38 -16.23 -11.74
CA GLY A 210 5.30 -16.55 -12.82
C GLY A 210 5.30 -15.57 -14.00
N GLU A 211 4.34 -14.62 -14.05
CA GLU A 211 4.28 -13.57 -15.08
C GLU A 211 4.90 -12.25 -14.60
N ASN A 212 4.45 -11.72 -13.44
CA ASN A 212 4.85 -10.41 -12.91
C ASN A 212 5.13 -10.39 -11.40
N CYS A 213 4.98 -11.52 -10.74
CA CYS A 213 5.43 -11.79 -9.38
C CYS A 213 5.59 -13.31 -9.21
N LEU A 214 6.13 -13.74 -8.06
CA LEU A 214 6.11 -15.14 -7.63
C LEU A 214 5.24 -15.27 -6.41
N VAL A 215 4.26 -16.17 -6.44
CA VAL A 215 3.30 -16.41 -5.38
C VAL A 215 3.48 -17.80 -4.80
N TYR A 216 3.64 -17.92 -3.49
CA TYR A 216 3.75 -19.21 -2.81
C TYR A 216 2.54 -19.47 -1.91
N SER A 217 2.12 -20.73 -1.84
CA SER A 217 1.07 -21.24 -0.95
C SER A 217 1.59 -22.21 0.11
N SER A 218 2.83 -22.67 -0.06
CA SER A 218 3.52 -23.54 0.92
C SER A 218 4.99 -23.17 1.06
N ILE A 219 5.63 -23.72 2.10
CA ILE A 219 7.08 -23.53 2.34
C ILE A 219 7.90 -24.15 1.19
N GLU A 220 7.46 -25.30 0.69
CA GLU A 220 8.10 -26.00 -0.43
C GLU A 220 8.10 -25.13 -1.68
N GLU A 221 6.93 -24.55 -2.03
CA GLU A 221 6.82 -23.63 -3.18
C GLU A 221 7.66 -22.36 -3.00
N LEU A 222 7.71 -21.81 -1.77
CA LEU A 222 8.56 -20.66 -1.46
C LEU A 222 10.02 -20.96 -1.78
N ILE A 223 10.53 -22.11 -1.29
CA ILE A 223 11.93 -22.52 -1.49
C ILE A 223 12.20 -22.82 -2.96
N GLU A 224 11.32 -23.54 -3.62
CA GLU A 224 11.44 -23.90 -5.05
C GLU A 224 11.51 -22.66 -5.92
N LYS A 225 10.53 -21.75 -5.79
CA LYS A 225 10.43 -20.52 -6.58
C LYS A 225 11.59 -19.55 -6.29
N GLY A 226 12.01 -19.45 -5.04
CA GLY A 226 13.17 -18.65 -4.66
C GLY A 226 14.45 -19.18 -5.33
N ASN A 227 14.72 -20.49 -5.25
CA ASN A 227 15.88 -21.09 -5.89
C ASN A 227 15.85 -21.00 -7.42
N MET A 228 14.67 -21.21 -8.03
CA MET A 228 14.48 -21.05 -9.47
C MET A 228 14.85 -19.63 -9.91
N ALA A 229 14.34 -18.61 -9.22
CA ALA A 229 14.60 -17.21 -9.57
C ALA A 229 16.03 -16.78 -9.27
N LEU A 230 16.70 -17.36 -8.27
CA LEU A 230 18.13 -17.11 -8.01
C LEU A 230 19.00 -17.76 -9.08
N GLY A 231 18.63 -18.93 -9.56
CA GLY A 231 19.36 -19.68 -10.61
C GLY A 231 19.20 -19.13 -12.02
N ASP A 232 18.12 -18.40 -12.29
CA ASP A 232 17.82 -17.86 -13.63
C ASP A 232 17.65 -16.33 -13.57
N LYS A 233 18.74 -15.61 -13.92
CA LYS A 233 18.75 -14.12 -13.92
C LYS A 233 17.80 -13.54 -14.96
N GLU A 234 17.66 -14.17 -16.12
CA GLU A 234 16.82 -13.66 -17.22
C GLU A 234 15.35 -13.78 -16.84
N LEU A 235 14.94 -14.93 -16.32
CA LEU A 235 13.61 -15.15 -15.79
C LEU A 235 13.28 -14.14 -14.69
N ARG A 236 14.18 -14.00 -13.71
CA ARG A 236 14.02 -13.07 -12.58
C ARG A 236 13.80 -11.64 -13.06
N ASN A 237 14.66 -11.15 -13.94
CA ASN A 237 14.58 -9.78 -14.45
C ASN A 237 13.33 -9.56 -15.29
N ARG A 238 12.90 -10.55 -16.07
CA ARG A 238 11.68 -10.47 -16.86
C ARG A 238 10.45 -10.35 -15.96
N ILE A 239 10.33 -11.18 -14.92
CA ILE A 239 9.20 -11.14 -14.00
C ILE A 239 9.21 -9.81 -13.22
N ALA A 240 10.36 -9.36 -12.73
CA ALA A 240 10.49 -8.08 -12.03
C ALA A 240 10.07 -6.89 -12.90
N LYS A 241 10.51 -6.89 -14.17
CA LYS A 241 10.13 -5.84 -15.13
C LYS A 241 8.63 -5.83 -15.41
N ASN A 242 8.02 -6.99 -15.62
CA ASN A 242 6.57 -7.10 -15.81
C ASN A 242 5.81 -6.62 -14.55
N GLY A 243 6.34 -6.94 -13.36
CA GLY A 243 5.80 -6.45 -12.09
C GLY A 243 5.84 -4.92 -12.00
N TYR A 244 6.97 -4.33 -12.35
CA TYR A 244 7.10 -2.88 -12.40
C TYR A 244 6.11 -2.23 -13.38
N ASP A 245 5.96 -2.79 -14.58
CA ASP A 245 5.08 -2.23 -15.61
C ASP A 245 3.62 -2.23 -15.16
N ILE A 246 3.13 -3.34 -14.58
CA ILE A 246 1.73 -3.42 -14.12
C ILE A 246 1.45 -2.46 -12.96
N VAL A 247 2.35 -2.35 -11.96
CA VAL A 247 2.09 -1.45 -10.84
C VAL A 247 2.23 0.02 -11.22
N LYS A 248 3.13 0.34 -12.14
CA LYS A 248 3.27 1.69 -12.68
C LYS A 248 2.04 2.13 -13.49
N GLU A 249 1.44 1.22 -14.22
CA GLU A 249 0.23 1.49 -15.00
C GLU A 249 -1.01 1.64 -14.10
N LYS A 250 -1.17 0.75 -13.08
CA LYS A 250 -2.45 0.57 -12.39
C LYS A 250 -2.44 0.88 -10.89
N HIS A 251 -1.29 0.84 -10.24
CA HIS A 251 -1.22 0.83 -8.77
C HIS A 251 -0.32 1.91 -8.18
N THR A 252 -0.41 3.12 -8.70
CA THR A 252 0.23 4.30 -8.10
C THR A 252 -0.79 5.15 -7.34
N PHE A 253 -0.33 6.03 -6.48
CA PHE A 253 -1.19 7.03 -5.85
C PHE A 253 -1.89 7.94 -6.88
N LYS A 254 -1.34 8.10 -8.09
CA LYS A 254 -2.00 8.88 -9.16
C LYS A 254 -3.32 8.24 -9.60
N GLN A 255 -3.35 6.90 -9.75
CA GLN A 255 -4.59 6.18 -10.05
C GLN A 255 -5.56 6.25 -8.86
N ARG A 256 -5.08 6.10 -7.62
CA ARG A 256 -5.94 6.23 -6.44
C ARG A 256 -6.52 7.64 -6.30
N ALA A 257 -5.73 8.68 -6.56
CA ALA A 257 -6.21 10.06 -6.60
C ALA A 257 -7.27 10.27 -7.70
N LYS A 258 -7.06 9.69 -8.89
CA LYS A 258 -8.07 9.71 -9.96
C LYS A 258 -9.37 9.05 -9.50
N THR A 259 -9.31 7.87 -8.88
CA THR A 259 -10.48 7.19 -8.31
C THR A 259 -11.24 8.10 -7.34
N VAL A 260 -10.55 8.75 -6.41
CA VAL A 260 -11.17 9.69 -5.45
C VAL A 260 -11.86 10.84 -6.16
N LEU A 261 -11.22 11.44 -7.15
CA LEU A 261 -11.79 12.56 -7.92
C LEU A 261 -12.98 12.10 -8.78
N ASP A 262 -12.93 10.92 -9.38
CA ASP A 262 -14.02 10.35 -10.15
C ASP A 262 -15.26 10.08 -9.26
N ILE A 263 -15.06 9.58 -8.03
CA ILE A 263 -16.14 9.42 -7.05
C ILE A 263 -16.74 10.79 -6.66
N LEU A 264 -15.89 11.77 -6.37
CA LEU A 264 -16.32 13.11 -6.01
C LEU A 264 -17.18 13.74 -7.11
N ASN A 265 -16.80 13.52 -8.37
CA ASN A 265 -17.48 14.04 -9.56
C ASN A 265 -18.66 13.19 -10.03
N GLY A 266 -18.94 12.04 -9.39
CA GLY A 266 -20.04 11.15 -9.75
C GLY A 266 -19.85 10.38 -11.08
N ILE A 267 -18.59 10.17 -11.51
CA ILE A 267 -18.23 9.46 -12.75
C ILE A 267 -17.46 8.16 -12.49
N TYR A 268 -17.39 7.73 -11.23
CA TYR A 268 -16.68 6.51 -10.85
C TYR A 268 -17.36 5.25 -11.41
N ASP A 269 -16.55 4.36 -11.98
CA ASP A 269 -16.95 3.03 -12.43
C ASP A 269 -16.14 1.97 -11.63
N GLU A 270 -16.85 1.10 -10.90
CA GLU A 270 -16.23 0.01 -10.10
C GLU A 270 -15.39 -0.96 -10.94
N GLN A 271 -15.59 -1.02 -12.25
CA GLN A 271 -14.80 -1.86 -13.16
C GLN A 271 -13.41 -1.28 -13.47
N SER A 272 -13.12 -0.08 -12.99
CA SER A 272 -11.86 0.65 -13.27
C SER A 272 -10.72 0.38 -12.28
N ILE A 273 -10.86 -0.61 -11.37
CA ILE A 273 -9.83 -1.01 -10.41
C ILE A 273 -8.84 -2.00 -11.03
#